data_fca0cc0c0c77c3bdb3693f9d4602b279
#
_entry.id   fca0cc0c0c77c3bdb3693f9d4602b279
#
_cell.length_a   1.000
_cell.length_b   1.000
_cell.length_c   1.000
_cell.angle_alpha   90.00
_cell.angle_beta   90.00
_cell.angle_gamma   90.00
#
_symmetry.space_group_name_H-M   'P 1'
#
loop_
_entity.id
_entity.type
_entity.pdbx_description
1 polymer ?
#
loop_
_entity_poly.entity_id
_entity_poly.type
_entity_poly.pdbx_seq_one_letter_code
_entity_poly.pdbx_strand_id
1 'polypeptide(L)'
;MLLPAEIESRSLIPALRAILAKDLAKKHNIREDKISQMLGVTQAAVSNYIRGIRGDPKLIEKLLGEKQVATMITEITDSLASDRAYTPSSLSKFIVLCNYIKSSLLICDIHHNLESNIDDKVCKECENMLLKGPGSGY
;
A
#
# COMPACT_ATOMS: atom_id res chain seq x y z
N MET A 1 19.32 9.82 0.97
CA MET A 1 18.32 9.94 -0.11
C MET A 1 17.51 8.67 -0.20
N LEU A 2 16.19 8.80 -0.07
CA LEU A 2 15.27 7.67 -0.17
C LEU A 2 14.74 7.55 -1.60
N LEU A 3 14.80 6.35 -2.14
CA LEU A 3 14.20 6.06 -3.44
C LEU A 3 12.70 5.74 -3.26
N PRO A 4 11.87 5.96 -4.29
CA PRO A 4 10.45 5.58 -4.22
C PRO A 4 10.22 4.13 -3.79
N ALA A 5 11.07 3.21 -4.24
CA ALA A 5 10.98 1.80 -3.83
C ALA A 5 11.19 1.60 -2.34
N GLU A 6 12.07 2.39 -1.70
CA GLU A 6 12.28 2.33 -0.26
C GLU A 6 11.08 2.86 0.52
N ILE A 7 10.48 3.95 0.05
CA ILE A 7 9.28 4.52 0.64
C ILE A 7 8.13 3.54 0.53
N GLU A 8 7.99 2.93 -0.64
CA GLU A 8 6.98 1.91 -0.89
C GLU A 8 7.11 0.74 0.09
N SER A 9 8.30 0.18 0.24
CA SER A 9 8.52 -0.99 1.09
C SER A 9 8.45 -0.69 2.59
N ARG A 10 8.94 0.48 3.02
CA ARG A 10 9.03 0.84 4.43
C ARG A 10 7.75 1.43 5.02
N SER A 11 6.97 2.15 4.20
CA SER A 11 5.82 2.92 4.68
C SER A 11 4.52 2.56 4.00
N LEU A 12 4.50 2.56 2.67
CA LEU A 12 3.27 2.35 1.90
C LEU A 12 2.72 0.94 2.04
N ILE A 13 3.54 -0.06 1.76
CA ILE A 13 3.10 -1.46 1.81
C ILE A 13 2.63 -1.87 3.20
N PRO A 14 3.35 -1.55 4.30
CA PRO A 14 2.83 -1.82 5.64
C PRO A 14 1.49 -1.16 5.93
N ALA A 15 1.28 0.09 5.48
CA ALA A 15 0.01 0.78 5.65
C ALA A 15 -1.12 0.09 4.89
N LEU A 16 -0.88 -0.31 3.64
CA LEU A 16 -1.86 -1.04 2.83
C LEU A 16 -2.19 -2.40 3.43
N ARG A 17 -1.19 -3.14 3.89
CA ARG A 17 -1.41 -4.42 4.58
C ARG A 17 -2.22 -4.25 5.85
N ALA A 18 -1.99 -3.18 6.60
CA ALA A 18 -2.77 -2.89 7.81
C ALA A 18 -4.25 -2.66 7.48
N ILE A 19 -4.54 -1.91 6.41
CA ILE A 19 -5.91 -1.67 5.97
C ILE A 19 -6.57 -2.99 5.54
N LEU A 20 -5.89 -3.78 4.73
CA LEU A 20 -6.40 -5.07 4.24
C LEU A 20 -6.66 -6.02 5.40
N ALA A 21 -5.72 -6.14 6.34
CA ALA A 21 -5.86 -7.03 7.50
C ALA A 21 -7.05 -6.64 8.37
N LYS A 22 -7.22 -5.35 8.63
CA LYS A 22 -8.36 -4.84 9.42
C LYS A 22 -9.69 -5.10 8.73
N ASP A 23 -9.77 -4.87 7.42
CA ASP A 23 -10.99 -5.10 6.65
C ASP A 23 -11.34 -6.59 6.61
N LEU A 24 -10.37 -7.45 6.37
CA LEU A 24 -10.60 -8.89 6.36
C LEU A 24 -11.07 -9.40 7.72
N ALA A 25 -10.52 -8.90 8.81
CA ALA A 25 -10.90 -9.30 10.15
C ALA A 25 -12.29 -8.77 10.54
N LYS A 26 -12.55 -7.48 10.30
CA LYS A 26 -13.75 -6.80 10.80
C LYS A 26 -14.95 -6.90 9.87
N LYS A 27 -14.74 -6.71 8.57
CA LYS A 27 -15.85 -6.74 7.59
C LYS A 27 -16.18 -8.14 7.10
N HIS A 28 -15.19 -9.02 7.02
CA HIS A 28 -15.37 -10.37 6.49
C HIS A 28 -15.26 -11.46 7.55
N ASN A 29 -15.02 -11.10 8.83
CA ASN A 29 -14.93 -12.02 9.96
C ASN A 29 -13.92 -13.15 9.75
N ILE A 30 -12.80 -12.87 9.12
CA ILE A 30 -11.76 -13.84 8.84
C ILE A 30 -10.76 -13.86 10.00
N ARG A 31 -10.33 -15.05 10.42
CA ARG A 31 -9.39 -15.23 11.52
C ARG A 31 -7.98 -14.81 11.12
N GLU A 32 -7.18 -14.37 12.09
CA GLU A 32 -5.82 -13.86 11.87
C GLU A 32 -4.91 -14.89 11.18
N ASP A 33 -5.00 -16.18 11.56
CA ASP A 33 -4.21 -17.23 10.94
C ASP A 33 -4.52 -17.36 9.44
N LYS A 34 -5.78 -17.23 9.07
CA LYS A 34 -6.20 -17.27 7.67
C LYS A 34 -5.77 -16.01 6.92
N ILE A 35 -5.89 -14.85 7.55
CA ILE A 35 -5.44 -13.58 6.96
C ILE A 35 -3.93 -13.64 6.67
N SER A 36 -3.13 -14.23 7.58
CA SER A 36 -1.71 -14.38 7.37
C SER A 36 -1.38 -15.18 6.10
N GLN A 37 -2.13 -16.25 5.85
CA GLN A 37 -1.99 -17.03 4.62
C GLN A 37 -2.42 -16.23 3.39
N MET A 38 -3.50 -15.47 3.49
CA MET A 38 -4.03 -14.67 2.39
C MET A 38 -3.11 -13.51 2.01
N LEU A 39 -2.44 -12.90 2.99
CA LEU A 39 -1.52 -11.78 2.75
C LEU A 39 -0.07 -12.21 2.58
N GLY A 40 0.25 -13.48 2.82
CA GLY A 40 1.63 -13.96 2.70
C GLY A 40 2.57 -13.40 3.76
N VAL A 41 2.06 -13.13 4.96
CA VAL A 41 2.83 -12.60 6.09
C VAL A 41 2.63 -13.48 7.32
N THR A 42 3.40 -13.24 8.38
CA THR A 42 3.25 -14.01 9.63
C THR A 42 1.97 -13.64 10.36
N GLN A 43 1.47 -14.55 11.19
CA GLN A 43 0.31 -14.26 12.05
C GLN A 43 0.63 -13.14 13.04
N ALA A 44 1.86 -13.07 13.55
CA ALA A 44 2.29 -11.98 14.41
C ALA A 44 2.21 -10.62 13.69
N ALA A 45 2.59 -10.57 12.42
CA ALA A 45 2.47 -9.35 11.61
C ALA A 45 1.00 -8.94 11.46
N VAL A 46 0.10 -9.88 11.17
CA VAL A 46 -1.34 -9.61 11.06
C VAL A 46 -1.88 -9.04 12.37
N SER A 47 -1.54 -9.66 13.49
CA SER A 47 -1.95 -9.17 14.81
C SER A 47 -1.49 -7.72 15.03
N ASN A 48 -0.24 -7.41 14.67
CA ASN A 48 0.32 -6.07 14.80
C ASN A 48 -0.38 -5.06 13.90
N TYR A 49 -0.76 -5.44 12.68
CA TYR A 49 -1.54 -4.58 11.79
C TYR A 49 -2.93 -4.29 12.37
N ILE A 50 -3.62 -5.32 12.82
CA ILE A 50 -4.99 -5.17 13.36
C ILE A 50 -5.00 -4.31 14.63
N ARG A 51 -3.99 -4.47 15.49
CA ARG A 51 -3.87 -3.71 16.73
C ARG A 51 -3.29 -2.31 16.57
N GLY A 52 -2.91 -1.94 15.34
CA GLY A 52 -2.37 -0.62 15.07
C GLY A 52 -0.90 -0.42 15.47
N ILE A 53 -0.18 -1.50 15.76
CA ILE A 53 1.25 -1.45 16.10
C ILE A 53 2.11 -1.23 14.85
N ARG A 54 1.69 -1.79 13.71
CA ARG A 54 2.34 -1.59 12.41
C ARG A 54 1.40 -0.85 11.47
N GLY A 55 1.99 -0.03 10.60
CA GLY A 55 1.25 0.85 9.70
C GLY A 55 1.00 2.22 10.35
N ASP A 56 1.46 3.28 9.69
CA ASP A 56 1.31 4.64 10.18
C ASP A 56 -0.17 5.07 10.13
N PRO A 57 -0.80 5.41 11.28
CA PRO A 57 -2.21 5.82 11.31
C PRO A 57 -2.51 7.05 10.44
N LYS A 58 -1.61 8.01 10.38
CA LYS A 58 -1.79 9.22 9.57
C LYS A 58 -1.78 8.89 8.09
N LEU A 59 -0.89 8.01 7.66
CA LEU A 59 -0.82 7.56 6.28
C LEU A 59 -2.06 6.75 5.91
N ILE A 60 -2.50 5.85 6.78
CA ILE A 60 -3.71 5.07 6.58
C ILE A 60 -4.92 6.00 6.38
N GLU A 61 -5.07 7.00 7.23
CA GLU A 61 -6.15 7.97 7.13
C GLU A 61 -6.10 8.71 5.78
N LYS A 62 -4.90 9.15 5.37
CA LYS A 62 -4.70 9.84 4.11
C LYS A 62 -5.05 8.96 2.91
N LEU A 63 -4.60 7.72 2.90
CA LEU A 63 -4.90 6.76 1.82
C LEU A 63 -6.41 6.49 1.72
N LEU A 64 -7.08 6.29 2.84
CA LEU A 64 -8.52 6.06 2.88
C LEU A 64 -9.32 7.30 2.51
N GLY A 65 -8.76 8.48 2.67
CA GLY A 65 -9.36 9.74 2.24
C GLY A 65 -9.36 9.94 0.74
N GLU A 66 -8.53 9.21 0.00
CA GLU A 66 -8.50 9.24 -1.46
C GLU A 66 -9.52 8.24 -2.02
N LYS A 67 -10.58 8.74 -2.64
CA LYS A 67 -11.70 7.92 -3.10
C LYS A 67 -11.27 6.77 -4.00
N GLN A 68 -10.40 7.04 -4.98
CA GLN A 68 -9.92 6.02 -5.91
C GLN A 68 -9.12 4.94 -5.18
N VAL A 69 -8.26 5.33 -4.26
CA VAL A 69 -7.47 4.39 -3.45
C VAL A 69 -8.39 3.52 -2.60
N ALA A 70 -9.37 4.12 -1.93
CA ALA A 70 -10.33 3.38 -1.10
C ALA A 70 -11.11 2.35 -1.94
N THR A 71 -11.53 2.71 -3.14
CA THR A 71 -12.22 1.80 -4.07
C THR A 71 -11.33 0.64 -4.47
N MET A 72 -10.08 0.90 -4.83
CA MET A 72 -9.14 -0.15 -5.21
C MET A 72 -8.82 -1.09 -4.04
N ILE A 73 -8.70 -0.55 -2.84
CA ILE A 73 -8.50 -1.35 -1.62
C ILE A 73 -9.69 -2.29 -1.40
N THR A 74 -10.91 -1.79 -1.53
CA THR A 74 -12.12 -2.60 -1.38
C THR A 74 -12.14 -3.74 -2.40
N GLU A 75 -11.77 -3.50 -3.63
CA GLU A 75 -11.69 -4.53 -4.67
C GLU A 75 -10.70 -5.64 -4.30
N ILE A 76 -9.53 -5.25 -3.76
CA ILE A 76 -8.52 -6.23 -3.31
C ILE A 76 -9.07 -7.05 -2.13
N THR A 77 -9.66 -6.39 -1.16
CA THR A 77 -10.22 -7.05 0.03
C THR A 77 -11.32 -8.04 -0.36
N ASP A 78 -12.23 -7.63 -1.24
CA ASP A 78 -13.31 -8.49 -1.70
C ASP A 78 -12.79 -9.70 -2.49
N SER A 79 -11.77 -9.50 -3.32
CA SER A 79 -11.13 -10.59 -4.06
C SER A 79 -10.48 -11.60 -3.11
N LEU A 80 -9.73 -11.13 -2.13
CA LEU A 80 -9.09 -11.99 -1.14
C LEU A 80 -10.13 -12.77 -0.31
N ALA A 81 -11.17 -12.08 0.15
CA ALA A 81 -12.21 -12.70 0.95
C ALA A 81 -13.02 -13.73 0.16
N SER A 82 -13.33 -13.44 -1.09
CA SER A 82 -14.08 -14.34 -1.97
C SER A 82 -13.31 -15.62 -2.25
N ASP A 83 -12.03 -15.49 -2.61
CA ASP A 83 -11.18 -16.64 -2.98
C ASP A 83 -10.62 -17.35 -1.74
N ARG A 84 -10.65 -16.71 -0.59
CA ARG A 84 -10.03 -17.21 0.65
C ARG A 84 -8.57 -17.58 0.47
N ALA A 85 -7.90 -16.93 -0.45
CA ALA A 85 -6.52 -17.23 -0.81
C ALA A 85 -5.89 -16.06 -1.54
N TYR A 86 -4.57 -16.02 -1.49
CA TYR A 86 -3.76 -15.17 -2.34
C TYR A 86 -3.76 -15.75 -3.75
N THR A 87 -4.18 -14.97 -4.72
CA THR A 87 -4.32 -15.40 -6.12
C THR A 87 -3.56 -14.45 -7.05
N PRO A 88 -3.27 -14.88 -8.31
CA PRO A 88 -2.73 -13.95 -9.30
C PRO A 88 -3.59 -12.71 -9.49
N SER A 89 -4.90 -12.83 -9.39
CA SER A 89 -5.83 -11.71 -9.51
C SER A 89 -5.66 -10.70 -8.36
N SER A 90 -5.58 -11.15 -7.12
CA SER A 90 -5.39 -10.27 -5.98
C SER A 90 -4.01 -9.61 -6.00
N LEU A 91 -2.97 -10.35 -6.42
CA LEU A 91 -1.63 -9.79 -6.59
C LEU A 91 -1.63 -8.69 -7.64
N SER A 92 -2.23 -8.96 -8.79
CA SER A 92 -2.33 -7.99 -9.89
C SER A 92 -3.00 -6.70 -9.44
N LYS A 93 -4.12 -6.80 -8.72
CA LYS A 93 -4.83 -5.64 -8.19
C LYS A 93 -3.99 -4.85 -7.19
N PHE A 94 -3.22 -5.55 -6.35
CA PHE A 94 -2.32 -4.89 -5.39
C PHE A 94 -1.21 -4.12 -6.11
N ILE A 95 -0.61 -4.73 -7.14
CA ILE A 95 0.43 -4.08 -7.95
C ILE A 95 -0.14 -2.83 -8.64
N VAL A 96 -1.34 -2.94 -9.22
CA VAL A 96 -2.01 -1.80 -9.87
C VAL A 96 -2.25 -0.67 -8.87
N LEU A 97 -2.66 -0.99 -7.65
CA LEU A 97 -2.84 0.01 -6.59
C LEU A 97 -1.53 0.73 -6.26
N CYS A 98 -0.44 -0.02 -6.06
CA CYS A 98 0.86 0.59 -5.77
C CYS A 98 1.32 1.49 -6.92
N ASN A 99 1.14 1.05 -8.16
CA ASN A 99 1.48 1.85 -9.33
C ASN A 99 0.62 3.12 -9.43
N TYR A 100 -0.66 3.03 -9.12
CA TYR A 100 -1.55 4.19 -9.07
C TYR A 100 -1.05 5.22 -8.04
N ILE A 101 -0.70 4.77 -6.84
CA ILE A 101 -0.21 5.65 -5.78
C ILE A 101 1.08 6.36 -6.21
N LYS A 102 1.97 5.65 -6.91
CA LYS A 102 3.21 6.26 -7.44
C LYS A 102 2.93 7.25 -8.56
N SER A 103 2.13 6.86 -9.55
CA SER A 103 1.86 7.69 -10.73
C SER A 103 0.98 8.90 -10.44
N SER A 104 0.14 8.85 -9.41
CA SER A 104 -0.65 9.98 -8.93
C SER A 104 0.14 10.91 -8.02
N LEU A 105 1.41 10.59 -7.73
CA LEU A 105 2.32 11.35 -6.87
C LEU A 105 1.89 11.38 -5.39
N LEU A 106 0.96 10.53 -4.97
CA LEU A 106 0.62 10.39 -3.55
C LEU A 106 1.82 9.92 -2.73
N ILE A 107 2.72 9.16 -3.34
CA ILE A 107 3.95 8.72 -2.68
C ILE A 107 4.89 9.89 -2.34
N CYS A 108 4.80 10.99 -3.07
CA CYS A 108 5.63 12.17 -2.83
C CYS A 108 5.34 12.81 -1.47
N ASP A 109 4.08 12.84 -1.07
CA ASP A 109 3.69 13.36 0.25
C ASP A 109 4.28 12.50 1.37
N ILE A 110 4.32 11.19 1.17
CA ILE A 110 4.94 10.26 2.11
C ILE A 110 6.45 10.54 2.19
N HIS A 111 7.09 10.72 1.04
CA HIS A 111 8.52 11.01 0.94
C HIS A 111 8.87 12.31 1.69
N HIS A 112 8.12 13.39 1.45
CA HIS A 112 8.36 14.66 2.12
C HIS A 112 8.22 14.59 3.63
N ASN A 113 7.41 13.68 4.15
CA ASN A 113 7.28 13.45 5.59
C ASN A 113 8.45 12.64 6.17
N LEU A 114 9.06 11.76 5.39
CA LEU A 114 10.16 10.89 5.84
C LEU A 114 11.53 11.54 5.67
N GLU A 115 11.69 12.38 4.68
CA GLU A 115 12.97 13.01 4.35
C GLU A 115 12.76 14.51 4.17
N SER A 116 13.27 15.30 5.11
CA SER A 116 13.26 16.75 5.01
C SER A 116 14.42 17.22 4.11
N ASN A 117 14.31 18.43 3.56
CA ASN A 117 15.35 19.05 2.75
C ASN A 117 15.68 18.33 1.43
N ILE A 118 14.62 17.87 0.74
CA ILE A 118 14.78 17.31 -0.60
C ILE A 118 15.02 18.46 -1.59
N ASP A 119 16.06 18.32 -2.42
CA ASP A 119 16.34 19.29 -3.48
C ASP A 119 15.20 19.27 -4.52
N ASP A 120 14.67 20.45 -4.86
CA ASP A 120 13.56 20.58 -5.81
C ASP A 120 13.87 19.97 -7.18
N LYS A 121 15.13 20.05 -7.63
CA LYS A 121 15.56 19.47 -8.91
C LYS A 121 15.49 17.95 -8.87
N VAL A 122 15.91 17.36 -7.75
CA VAL A 122 15.80 15.91 -7.53
C VAL A 122 14.34 15.49 -7.50
N CYS A 123 13.50 16.26 -6.80
CA CYS A 123 12.08 15.99 -6.71
C CYS A 123 11.40 16.03 -8.09
N LYS A 124 11.72 17.02 -8.91
CA LYS A 124 11.18 17.13 -10.27
C LYS A 124 11.59 15.96 -11.15
N GLU A 125 12.84 15.53 -11.07
CA GLU A 125 13.30 14.39 -11.85
C GLU A 125 12.60 13.11 -11.43
N CYS A 126 12.42 12.91 -10.13
CA CYS A 126 11.68 11.77 -9.59
C CYS A 126 10.22 11.77 -10.09
N GLU A 127 9.55 12.93 -10.06
CA GLU A 127 8.19 13.06 -10.59
C GLU A 127 8.12 12.69 -12.06
N ASN A 128 9.06 13.19 -12.86
CA ASN A 128 9.10 12.87 -14.29
C ASN A 128 9.23 11.37 -14.52
N MET A 129 10.09 10.68 -13.76
CA MET A 129 10.26 9.24 -13.88
C MET A 129 9.02 8.47 -13.46
N LEU A 130 8.35 8.90 -12.38
CA LEU A 130 7.12 8.27 -11.92
C LEU A 130 5.96 8.45 -12.91
N LEU A 131 5.85 9.63 -13.52
CA LEU A 131 4.79 9.94 -14.48
C LEU A 131 4.96 9.21 -15.81
N LYS A 132 6.21 8.96 -16.23
CA LYS A 132 6.48 8.22 -17.47
C LYS A 132 6.07 6.75 -17.40
N GLY A 133 6.04 6.20 -16.19
CA GLY A 133 5.69 4.80 -15.99
C GLY A 133 6.78 3.81 -16.42
N PRO A 134 6.55 2.52 -16.15
CA PRO A 134 7.55 1.47 -16.47
C PRO A 134 7.79 1.36 -17.97
N GLY A 135 9.06 1.28 -18.36
CA GLY A 135 9.47 1.05 -19.74
C GLY A 135 9.46 2.25 -20.66
N SER A 136 8.98 3.41 -20.24
CA SER A 136 9.08 4.60 -21.07
C SER A 136 10.41 5.31 -20.85
N GLY A 137 11.11 5.62 -21.93
CA GLY A 137 12.38 6.34 -21.90
C GLY A 137 13.62 5.47 -21.76
N TYR A 138 13.50 4.19 -21.93
CA TYR A 138 14.64 3.26 -22.03
C TYR A 138 14.98 2.99 -23.47
#